data_c900739109917e2f9df566a51f74a830
#
_entry.id   c900739109917e2f9df566a51f74a830
#
_cell.length_a   1.000
_cell.length_b   1.000
_cell.length_c   1.000
_cell.angle_alpha   90.00
_cell.angle_beta   90.00
_cell.angle_gamma   90.00
#
_symmetry.space_group_name_H-M   'P 1'
#
loop_
_entity.id
_entity.type
_entity.pdbx_description
1 polymer ?
#
loop_
_entity_poly.entity_id
_entity_poly.type
_entity_poly.pdbx_seq_one_letter_code
_entity_poly.pdbx_strand_id
1 'polypeptide(L)'
;MGEPFSIIVDQLIDAVNLILDLRENGMRRAISLWNESEDWSLKKDRKGEKESVFLLAPDNIAEEVRKKRRPAVIICPGGGYCEVCFSGEGTPILNYMEVQGYAAFILKYRVSPAVYPAPQEDLSLAIRYVREHALEYGVDPDNILTLGASAGGHLCASQAALAKRVEDTPDKICLCYPVISFTEEPHEGSAELLTGRRYSLRKMLSAENLVTESYPETFVWTCADDDCVPPSNAVRMGAALKKAHVRHELFVYPSGGHGCGLAFSKEAHDWSRAMVEFFKDQQ
;
A
#
# COMPACT_ATOMS: atom_id res chain seq x y z
N MET A 1 -16.75 18.58 -20.95
CA MET A 1 -15.35 18.14 -20.75
C MET A 1 -14.67 19.08 -19.74
N GLY A 2 -15.06 19.08 -18.48
CA GLY A 2 -14.57 19.97 -17.42
C GLY A 2 -14.58 19.39 -16.01
N GLU A 3 -15.12 18.19 -15.79
CA GLU A 3 -15.30 17.63 -14.45
C GLU A 3 -14.12 16.83 -13.87
N PRO A 4 -13.28 16.10 -14.62
CA PRO A 4 -12.24 15.29 -13.96
C PRO A 4 -11.13 16.10 -13.31
N PHE A 5 -10.86 17.33 -13.78
CA PHE A 5 -9.77 18.14 -13.24
C PHE A 5 -10.15 18.82 -11.92
N SER A 6 -11.41 19.21 -11.72
CA SER A 6 -11.87 19.81 -10.46
C SER A 6 -11.90 18.79 -9.32
N ILE A 7 -12.34 17.56 -9.58
CA ILE A 7 -12.37 16.47 -8.60
C ILE A 7 -10.96 16.13 -8.11
N ILE A 8 -9.98 16.08 -9.00
CA ILE A 8 -8.59 15.78 -8.64
C ILE A 8 -7.98 16.92 -7.79
N VAL A 9 -8.29 18.17 -8.12
CA VAL A 9 -7.82 19.33 -7.37
C VAL A 9 -8.46 19.38 -5.99
N ASP A 10 -9.77 19.12 -5.89
CA ASP A 10 -10.49 19.12 -4.62
C ASP A 10 -10.00 18.00 -3.70
N GLN A 11 -9.79 16.79 -4.21
CA GLN A 11 -9.23 15.67 -3.45
C GLN A 11 -7.78 15.93 -3.01
N LEU A 12 -6.98 16.62 -3.82
CA LEU A 12 -5.63 17.01 -3.45
C LEU A 12 -5.65 18.07 -2.34
N ILE A 13 -6.56 19.03 -2.43
CA ILE A 13 -6.76 20.06 -1.41
C ILE A 13 -7.23 19.41 -0.10
N ASP A 14 -8.17 18.47 -0.15
CA ASP A 14 -8.67 17.76 1.02
C ASP A 14 -7.56 16.91 1.67
N ALA A 15 -6.76 16.23 0.88
CA ALA A 15 -5.60 15.46 1.37
C ALA A 15 -4.55 16.37 2.01
N VAL A 16 -4.24 17.51 1.39
CA VAL A 16 -3.30 18.50 1.93
C VAL A 16 -3.85 19.14 3.20
N ASN A 17 -5.12 19.52 3.21
CA ASN A 17 -5.76 20.10 4.39
C ASN A 17 -5.81 19.10 5.55
N LEU A 18 -6.11 17.83 5.28
CA LEU A 18 -6.07 16.76 6.28
C LEU A 18 -4.67 16.58 6.85
N ILE A 19 -3.63 16.62 6.02
CA ILE A 19 -2.23 16.50 6.45
C ILE A 19 -1.82 17.72 7.29
N LEU A 20 -2.24 18.92 6.90
CA LEU A 20 -1.99 20.14 7.65
C LEU A 20 -2.70 20.11 9.00
N ASP A 21 -3.95 19.68 9.04
CA ASP A 21 -4.76 19.55 10.24
C ASP A 21 -4.17 18.51 11.22
N LEU A 22 -3.76 17.35 10.71
CA LEU A 22 -3.09 16.31 11.49
C LEU A 22 -1.72 16.75 11.99
N ARG A 23 -1.00 17.57 11.24
CA ARG A 23 0.30 18.14 11.62
C ARG A 23 0.15 19.24 12.68
N GLU A 24 -0.82 20.14 12.52
CA GLU A 24 -1.10 21.22 13.46
C GLU A 24 -1.60 20.70 14.82
N ASN A 25 -2.36 19.60 14.80
CA ASN A 25 -2.85 18.94 16.03
C ASN A 25 -1.82 17.99 16.66
N GLY A 26 -0.58 17.90 16.14
CA GLY A 26 0.52 17.13 16.72
C GLY A 26 0.32 15.62 16.73
N MET A 27 -0.64 15.11 15.95
CA MET A 27 -0.94 13.68 15.90
C MET A 27 -0.12 12.93 14.84
N ARG A 28 0.37 13.63 13.81
CA ARG A 28 1.11 13.05 12.68
C ARG A 28 2.17 14.02 12.15
N ARG A 29 3.24 13.46 11.60
CA ARG A 29 4.23 14.21 10.85
C ARG A 29 4.43 13.62 9.46
N ALA A 30 4.66 14.48 8.47
CA ALA A 30 5.05 14.07 7.13
C ALA A 30 6.58 14.01 7.03
N ILE A 31 7.10 12.85 6.64
CA ILE A 31 8.53 12.59 6.49
C ILE A 31 8.85 12.50 5.01
N SER A 32 9.73 13.37 4.53
CA SER A 32 10.22 13.34 3.17
C SER A 32 11.27 12.27 2.99
N LEU A 33 10.88 11.11 2.48
CA LEU A 33 11.74 9.93 2.39
C LEU A 33 12.98 10.15 1.53
N TRP A 34 12.87 10.91 0.45
CA TRP A 34 13.98 11.15 -0.46
C TRP A 34 15.01 12.15 0.06
N ASN A 35 14.64 13.01 0.99
CA ASN A 35 15.58 13.92 1.64
C ASN A 35 16.38 13.25 2.76
N GLU A 36 15.82 12.19 3.35
CA GLU A 36 16.42 11.44 4.45
C GLU A 36 17.26 10.25 3.95
N SER A 37 17.12 9.86 2.68
CA SER A 37 17.89 8.78 2.09
C SER A 37 19.32 9.18 1.79
N GLU A 38 20.31 8.45 2.30
CA GLU A 38 21.73 8.56 1.95
C GLU A 38 22.08 7.98 0.58
N ASP A 39 21.16 7.25 -0.04
CA ASP A 39 21.38 6.61 -1.34
C ASP A 39 21.28 7.60 -2.50
N TRP A 40 22.40 8.25 -2.78
CA TRP A 40 22.55 9.23 -3.87
C TRP A 40 22.35 8.65 -5.28
N SER A 41 22.38 7.33 -5.46
CA SER A 41 22.18 6.68 -6.76
C SER A 41 20.73 6.87 -7.26
N LEU A 42 19.79 7.05 -6.33
CA LEU A 42 18.37 7.27 -6.60
C LEU A 42 18.01 8.74 -6.87
N LYS A 43 18.97 9.67 -6.74
CA LYS A 43 18.73 11.12 -6.87
C LYS A 43 18.64 11.66 -8.31
N LYS A 44 18.75 10.81 -9.34
CA LYS A 44 18.58 11.25 -10.74
C LYS A 44 17.10 11.28 -11.11
N ASP A 45 16.46 12.39 -10.85
CA ASP A 45 15.05 12.59 -11.05
C ASP A 45 14.72 13.89 -11.77
N ARG A 46 13.54 13.97 -12.39
CA ARG A 46 12.98 15.23 -12.84
C ARG A 46 12.69 16.10 -11.62
N LYS A 47 13.14 17.35 -11.65
CA LYS A 47 13.06 18.29 -10.54
C LYS A 47 11.63 18.35 -9.96
N GLY A 48 11.47 17.99 -8.68
CA GLY A 48 10.22 18.10 -7.93
C GLY A 48 9.38 16.84 -7.77
N GLU A 49 9.59 15.75 -8.55
CA GLU A 49 8.78 14.53 -8.42
C GLU A 49 9.00 13.82 -7.07
N LYS A 50 10.24 13.74 -6.59
CA LYS A 50 10.59 13.11 -5.32
C LYS A 50 10.19 13.93 -4.11
N GLU A 51 10.09 15.25 -4.24
CA GLU A 51 9.66 16.15 -3.17
C GLU A 51 8.19 15.92 -2.78
N SER A 52 7.40 15.30 -3.66
CA SER A 52 6.00 14.94 -3.38
C SER A 52 5.83 13.63 -2.63
N VAL A 53 6.89 12.84 -2.44
CA VAL A 53 6.85 11.55 -1.72
C VAL A 53 7.03 11.80 -0.25
N PHE A 54 6.08 11.36 0.55
CA PHE A 54 6.18 11.41 1.99
C PHE A 54 5.52 10.21 2.67
N LEU A 55 6.02 9.91 3.86
CA LEU A 55 5.41 8.96 4.78
C LEU A 55 4.71 9.75 5.90
N LEU A 56 3.39 9.61 5.99
CA LEU A 56 2.65 10.13 7.13
C LEU A 56 2.86 9.19 8.31
N ALA A 57 3.62 9.63 9.31
CA ALA A 57 4.05 8.84 10.45
C ALA A 57 3.38 9.29 11.74
N PRO A 58 3.24 8.42 12.75
CA PRO A 58 2.86 8.82 14.10
C PRO A 58 3.82 9.88 14.66
N ASP A 59 3.30 10.83 15.41
CA ASP A 59 4.09 11.85 16.09
C ASP A 59 3.84 11.82 17.61
N ASN A 60 4.71 12.47 18.39
CA ASN A 60 4.59 12.59 19.86
C ASN A 60 4.31 11.26 20.58
N ILE A 61 5.00 10.19 20.15
CA ILE A 61 4.81 8.85 20.71
C ILE A 61 5.33 8.82 22.16
N ALA A 62 4.45 8.45 23.09
CA ALA A 62 4.81 8.31 24.50
C ALA A 62 5.92 7.28 24.72
N GLU A 63 6.78 7.51 25.70
CA GLU A 63 7.94 6.64 25.98
C GLU A 63 7.52 5.19 26.28
N GLU A 64 6.40 4.99 26.94
CA GLU A 64 5.83 3.66 27.25
C GLU A 64 5.43 2.91 25.96
N VAL A 65 5.01 3.63 24.93
CA VAL A 65 4.66 3.04 23.62
C VAL A 65 5.92 2.70 22.83
N ARG A 66 6.96 3.54 22.89
CA ARG A 66 8.26 3.26 22.25
C ARG A 66 8.92 1.98 22.74
N LYS A 67 8.66 1.61 24.00
CA LYS A 67 9.17 0.36 24.61
C LYS A 67 8.43 -0.90 24.16
N LYS A 68 7.29 -0.74 23.46
CA LYS A 68 6.38 -1.86 23.13
C LYS A 68 6.67 -2.44 21.75
N ARG A 69 7.63 -3.03 21.35
CA ARG A 69 7.83 -3.64 20.02
C ARG A 69 6.52 -4.14 19.35
N ARG A 70 5.71 -3.22 18.83
CA ARG A 70 4.42 -3.51 18.20
C ARG A 70 4.57 -3.66 16.68
N PRO A 71 3.67 -4.38 15.99
CA PRO A 71 3.71 -4.46 14.55
C PRO A 71 3.55 -3.07 13.91
N ALA A 72 4.17 -2.86 12.75
CA ALA A 72 3.92 -1.70 11.91
C ALA A 72 3.02 -2.05 10.73
N VAL A 73 2.27 -1.08 10.21
CA VAL A 73 1.60 -1.16 8.93
C VAL A 73 1.89 0.06 8.07
N ILE A 74 2.32 -0.15 6.84
CA ILE A 74 2.48 0.89 5.81
C ILE A 74 1.33 0.74 4.83
N ILE A 75 0.43 1.71 4.83
CA ILE A 75 -0.76 1.74 4.00
C ILE A 75 -0.43 2.41 2.68
N CYS A 76 -0.74 1.74 1.58
CA CYS A 76 -0.63 2.21 0.21
C CYS A 76 -2.04 2.34 -0.38
N PRO A 77 -2.69 3.51 -0.30
CA PRO A 77 -4.02 3.70 -0.87
C PRO A 77 -4.03 3.51 -2.38
N GLY A 78 -5.18 3.21 -2.98
CA GLY A 78 -5.35 3.11 -4.41
C GLY A 78 -5.38 4.47 -5.13
N GLY A 79 -5.98 4.48 -6.31
CA GLY A 79 -6.10 5.65 -7.18
C GLY A 79 -5.53 5.42 -8.58
N GLY A 80 -5.45 4.15 -9.03
CA GLY A 80 -5.13 3.79 -10.42
C GLY A 80 -3.74 4.20 -10.92
N TYR A 81 -2.80 4.54 -10.04
CA TYR A 81 -1.53 5.23 -10.35
C TYR A 81 -1.72 6.62 -10.96
N CYS A 82 -2.91 7.20 -10.84
CA CYS A 82 -3.21 8.57 -11.20
C CYS A 82 -3.12 9.51 -9.99
N GLU A 83 -3.57 9.01 -8.86
CA GLU A 83 -3.64 9.70 -7.57
C GLU A 83 -3.40 8.74 -6.40
N VAL A 84 -3.49 9.25 -5.16
CA VAL A 84 -3.47 8.44 -3.93
C VAL A 84 -4.70 8.80 -3.09
N CYS A 85 -5.62 7.85 -2.91
CA CYS A 85 -6.93 8.03 -2.27
C CYS A 85 -6.84 8.03 -0.74
N PHE A 86 -6.36 9.11 -0.12
CA PHE A 86 -6.15 9.19 1.32
C PHE A 86 -7.44 9.07 2.14
N SER A 87 -8.52 9.75 1.73
CA SER A 87 -9.75 9.86 2.51
C SER A 87 -10.54 8.56 2.60
N GLY A 88 -10.53 7.73 1.55
CA GLY A 88 -11.27 6.46 1.50
C GLY A 88 -10.45 5.26 1.96
N GLU A 89 -9.20 5.18 1.51
CA GLU A 89 -8.35 4.00 1.64
C GLU A 89 -7.09 4.23 2.50
N GLY A 90 -6.87 5.46 2.94
CA GLY A 90 -5.75 5.82 3.81
C GLY A 90 -6.18 6.01 5.26
N THR A 91 -6.70 7.18 5.61
CA THR A 91 -6.96 7.60 6.99
C THR A 91 -7.93 6.69 7.76
N PRO A 92 -9.04 6.19 7.19
CA PRO A 92 -9.92 5.29 7.94
C PRO A 92 -9.23 3.98 8.32
N ILE A 93 -8.45 3.41 7.39
CA ILE A 93 -7.70 2.17 7.64
C ILE A 93 -6.59 2.43 8.66
N LEU A 94 -5.87 3.55 8.57
CA LEU A 94 -4.86 3.94 9.53
C LEU A 94 -5.42 4.00 10.96
N ASN A 95 -6.53 4.71 11.15
CA ASN A 95 -7.16 4.84 12.47
C ASN A 95 -7.61 3.48 13.02
N TYR A 96 -8.17 2.62 12.18
CA TYR A 96 -8.53 1.26 12.56
C TYR A 96 -7.31 0.45 13.01
N MET A 97 -6.23 0.48 12.24
CA MET A 97 -5.01 -0.28 12.55
C MET A 97 -4.34 0.17 13.84
N GLU A 98 -4.39 1.47 14.16
CA GLU A 98 -3.90 1.97 15.45
C GLU A 98 -4.71 1.45 16.64
N VAL A 99 -6.04 1.38 16.50
CA VAL A 99 -6.90 0.75 17.52
C VAL A 99 -6.57 -0.72 17.70
N GLN A 100 -6.12 -1.40 16.62
CA GLN A 100 -5.65 -2.79 16.69
C GLN A 100 -4.22 -2.94 17.26
N GLY A 101 -3.56 -1.83 17.62
CA GLY A 101 -2.25 -1.84 18.27
C GLY A 101 -1.06 -1.75 17.30
N TYR A 102 -1.28 -1.51 16.02
CA TYR A 102 -0.21 -1.27 15.04
C TYR A 102 0.35 0.15 15.16
N ALA A 103 1.61 0.32 14.81
CA ALA A 103 2.12 1.62 14.41
C ALA A 103 1.77 1.85 12.94
N ALA A 104 0.83 2.76 12.66
CA ALA A 104 0.28 2.91 11.33
C ALA A 104 0.87 4.12 10.59
N PHE A 105 1.23 3.90 9.31
CA PHE A 105 1.80 4.87 8.40
C PHE A 105 1.01 4.89 7.09
N ILE A 106 0.96 6.03 6.40
CA ILE A 106 0.41 6.13 5.03
C ILE A 106 1.51 6.63 4.11
N LEU A 107 1.74 5.92 3.02
CA LEU A 107 2.69 6.33 2.00
C LEU A 107 1.99 7.13 0.89
N LYS A 108 2.46 8.36 0.68
CA LYS A 108 2.22 9.10 -0.56
C LYS A 108 3.33 8.74 -1.53
N TYR A 109 3.08 7.76 -2.37
CA TYR A 109 4.01 7.33 -3.42
C TYR A 109 3.83 8.13 -4.71
N ARG A 110 4.83 8.11 -5.58
CA ARG A 110 4.76 8.75 -6.90
C ARG A 110 3.74 8.06 -7.79
N VAL A 111 2.95 8.87 -8.45
CA VAL A 111 1.95 8.47 -9.44
C VAL A 111 2.26 9.15 -10.77
N SER A 112 1.46 8.90 -11.81
CA SER A 112 1.63 9.56 -13.11
C SER A 112 1.92 11.07 -12.95
N PRO A 113 2.90 11.63 -13.70
CA PRO A 113 3.63 11.05 -14.85
C PRO A 113 4.79 10.11 -14.51
N ALA A 114 5.07 9.85 -13.21
CA ALA A 114 6.07 8.88 -12.82
C ALA A 114 5.60 7.46 -13.22
N VAL A 115 6.56 6.63 -13.63
CA VAL A 115 6.34 5.27 -14.11
C VAL A 115 7.22 4.29 -13.34
N TYR A 116 7.00 2.99 -13.52
CA TYR A 116 7.89 1.97 -12.98
C TYR A 116 9.38 2.28 -13.31
N PRO A 117 10.29 2.18 -12.32
CA PRO A 117 10.13 1.58 -10.98
C PRO A 117 9.80 2.60 -9.86
N ALA A 118 9.44 3.84 -10.18
CA ALA A 118 9.36 4.92 -9.21
C ALA A 118 8.46 4.62 -7.98
N PRO A 119 7.20 4.17 -8.12
CA PRO A 119 6.37 3.85 -6.96
C PRO A 119 6.95 2.72 -6.08
N GLN A 120 7.55 1.69 -6.71
CA GLN A 120 8.16 0.58 -5.99
C GLN A 120 9.41 1.00 -5.19
N GLU A 121 10.19 1.94 -5.73
CA GLU A 121 11.31 2.54 -5.00
C GLU A 121 10.83 3.35 -3.79
N ASP A 122 9.72 4.09 -3.92
CA ASP A 122 9.15 4.85 -2.82
C ASP A 122 8.69 3.94 -1.68
N LEU A 123 8.03 2.82 -2.00
CA LEU A 123 7.61 1.85 -0.98
C LEU A 123 8.82 1.14 -0.35
N SER A 124 9.84 0.80 -1.14
CA SER A 124 11.10 0.24 -0.63
C SER A 124 11.76 1.17 0.40
N LEU A 125 11.80 2.48 0.11
CA LEU A 125 12.31 3.49 1.04
C LEU A 125 11.47 3.59 2.30
N ALA A 126 10.13 3.54 2.18
CA ALA A 126 9.22 3.60 3.32
C ALA A 126 9.42 2.41 4.27
N ILE A 127 9.53 1.18 3.73
CA ILE A 127 9.78 -0.03 4.52
C ILE A 127 11.11 0.09 5.25
N ARG A 128 12.17 0.46 4.56
CA ARG A 128 13.50 0.62 5.14
C ARG A 128 13.49 1.70 6.22
N TYR A 129 12.89 2.85 5.96
CA TYR A 129 12.77 3.94 6.92
C TYR A 129 12.10 3.48 8.22
N VAL A 130 10.95 2.81 8.13
CA VAL A 130 10.24 2.30 9.31
C VAL A 130 11.09 1.28 10.07
N ARG A 131 11.82 0.41 9.37
CA ARG A 131 12.70 -0.60 9.95
C ARG A 131 13.89 0.03 10.67
N GLU A 132 14.56 1.00 10.05
CA GLU A 132 15.70 1.72 10.62
C GLU A 132 15.32 2.60 11.82
N HIS A 133 14.09 3.15 11.83
CA HIS A 133 13.57 4.00 12.92
C HIS A 133 12.64 3.24 13.88
N ALA A 134 12.72 1.91 13.90
CA ALA A 134 11.83 1.05 14.68
C ALA A 134 11.75 1.43 16.17
N LEU A 135 12.90 1.78 16.80
CA LEU A 135 12.94 2.21 18.20
C LEU A 135 12.20 3.54 18.43
N GLU A 136 12.27 4.46 17.47
CA GLU A 136 11.60 5.75 17.58
C GLU A 136 10.09 5.60 17.60
N TYR A 137 9.56 4.66 16.80
CA TYR A 137 8.12 4.41 16.68
C TYR A 137 7.60 3.30 17.61
N GLY A 138 8.46 2.64 18.37
CA GLY A 138 8.10 1.47 19.18
C GLY A 138 7.63 0.29 18.33
N VAL A 139 8.29 0.09 17.20
CA VAL A 139 7.99 -0.93 16.20
C VAL A 139 8.88 -2.14 16.38
N ASP A 140 8.37 -3.32 16.05
CA ASP A 140 9.16 -4.50 15.80
C ASP A 140 9.69 -4.48 14.36
N PRO A 141 11.01 -4.34 14.14
CA PRO A 141 11.57 -4.24 12.79
C PRO A 141 11.37 -5.49 11.94
N ASP A 142 11.05 -6.62 12.56
CA ASP A 142 10.79 -7.89 11.89
C ASP A 142 9.29 -8.18 11.74
N ASN A 143 8.43 -7.15 11.90
CA ASN A 143 6.98 -7.27 11.81
C ASN A 143 6.35 -6.06 11.12
N ILE A 144 6.71 -5.85 9.86
CA ILE A 144 6.22 -4.76 9.02
C ILE A 144 5.25 -5.32 7.97
N LEU A 145 3.99 -4.92 8.09
CA LEU A 145 2.91 -5.21 7.14
C LEU A 145 2.83 -4.09 6.10
N THR A 146 2.76 -4.42 4.82
CA THR A 146 2.27 -3.51 3.78
C THR A 146 0.81 -3.82 3.48
N LEU A 147 -0.04 -2.79 3.49
CA LEU A 147 -1.45 -2.91 3.21
C LEU A 147 -1.78 -2.04 2.00
N GLY A 148 -2.20 -2.66 0.91
CA GLY A 148 -2.49 -1.94 -0.33
C GLY A 148 -3.90 -2.18 -0.84
N ALA A 149 -4.57 -1.10 -1.26
CA ALA A 149 -5.89 -1.13 -1.88
C ALA A 149 -5.78 -0.86 -3.38
N SER A 150 -6.54 -1.60 -4.22
CA SER A 150 -6.60 -1.34 -5.67
C SER A 150 -5.21 -1.30 -6.34
N ALA A 151 -4.82 -0.20 -6.96
CA ALA A 151 -3.48 0.04 -7.50
C ALA A 151 -2.38 0.03 -6.41
N GLY A 152 -2.70 0.46 -5.17
CA GLY A 152 -1.81 0.30 -4.01
C GLY A 152 -1.59 -1.17 -3.64
N GLY A 153 -2.57 -2.04 -3.88
CA GLY A 153 -2.41 -3.49 -3.78
C GLY A 153 -1.41 -4.03 -4.78
N HIS A 154 -1.48 -3.58 -6.03
CA HIS A 154 -0.46 -3.90 -7.04
C HIS A 154 0.93 -3.40 -6.62
N LEU A 155 1.00 -2.19 -6.07
CA LEU A 155 2.26 -1.64 -5.57
C LEU A 155 2.87 -2.54 -4.50
N CYS A 156 2.11 -2.92 -3.47
CA CYS A 156 2.57 -3.82 -2.40
C CYS A 156 3.00 -5.18 -2.96
N ALA A 157 2.16 -5.78 -3.82
CA ALA A 157 2.44 -7.10 -4.38
C ALA A 157 3.69 -7.12 -5.28
N SER A 158 3.82 -6.14 -6.19
CA SER A 158 4.95 -6.08 -7.10
C SER A 158 6.25 -5.66 -6.42
N GLN A 159 6.18 -4.72 -5.45
CA GLN A 159 7.36 -4.28 -4.72
C GLN A 159 7.98 -5.42 -3.90
N ALA A 160 7.18 -6.19 -3.16
CA ALA A 160 7.68 -7.32 -2.35
C ALA A 160 8.46 -8.35 -3.18
N ALA A 161 7.99 -8.62 -4.40
CA ALA A 161 8.67 -9.56 -5.32
C ALA A 161 9.90 -8.97 -6.01
N LEU A 162 9.94 -7.65 -6.21
CA LEU A 162 10.99 -6.94 -6.95
C LEU A 162 11.98 -6.20 -6.04
N ALA A 163 11.83 -6.32 -4.72
CA ALA A 163 12.74 -5.74 -3.75
C ALA A 163 14.17 -6.24 -3.99
N LYS A 164 15.12 -5.32 -4.02
CA LYS A 164 16.54 -5.62 -4.31
C LYS A 164 17.33 -5.99 -3.06
N ARG A 165 16.79 -5.67 -1.90
CA ARG A 165 17.41 -5.89 -0.59
C ARG A 165 16.39 -6.52 0.35
N VAL A 166 16.85 -7.33 1.28
CA VAL A 166 15.98 -7.98 2.28
C VAL A 166 15.31 -6.93 3.18
N GLU A 167 16.03 -5.89 3.56
CA GLU A 167 15.53 -4.79 4.38
C GLU A 167 14.43 -3.94 3.72
N ASP A 168 14.29 -4.04 2.39
CA ASP A 168 13.23 -3.39 1.63
C ASP A 168 11.97 -4.27 1.48
N THR A 169 12.05 -5.55 1.88
CA THR A 169 10.94 -6.50 1.77
C THR A 169 10.05 -6.42 3.00
N PRO A 170 8.72 -6.31 2.86
CA PRO A 170 7.82 -6.39 4.00
C PRO A 170 7.79 -7.81 4.57
N ASP A 171 7.45 -7.95 5.85
CA ASP A 171 7.31 -9.26 6.49
C ASP A 171 5.94 -9.88 6.18
N LYS A 172 4.92 -9.04 5.93
CA LYS A 172 3.52 -9.41 5.71
C LYS A 172 2.89 -8.52 4.65
N ILE A 173 1.88 -9.03 3.94
CA ILE A 173 1.16 -8.26 2.92
C ILE A 173 -0.35 -8.42 3.08
N CYS A 174 -1.09 -7.32 3.05
CA CYS A 174 -2.54 -7.31 2.90
C CYS A 174 -2.93 -6.65 1.59
N LEU A 175 -3.74 -7.32 0.79
CA LEU A 175 -4.19 -6.89 -0.53
C LEU A 175 -5.71 -6.73 -0.53
N CYS A 176 -6.20 -5.49 -0.67
CA CYS A 176 -7.61 -5.14 -0.67
C CYS A 176 -8.07 -4.90 -2.12
N TYR A 177 -8.98 -5.73 -2.63
CA TYR A 177 -9.48 -5.66 -4.03
C TYR A 177 -8.39 -5.24 -5.04
N PRO A 178 -7.23 -5.96 -5.03
CA PRO A 178 -6.02 -5.48 -5.66
C PRO A 178 -6.07 -5.56 -7.19
N VAL A 179 -5.46 -4.61 -7.88
CA VAL A 179 -4.93 -4.84 -9.21
C VAL A 179 -3.78 -5.82 -9.08
N ILE A 180 -3.71 -6.85 -9.92
CA ILE A 180 -2.65 -7.89 -9.88
C ILE A 180 -2.07 -8.13 -11.27
N SER A 181 -2.93 -8.50 -12.23
CA SER A 181 -2.48 -8.80 -13.59
C SER A 181 -2.57 -7.57 -14.50
N PHE A 182 -1.53 -7.37 -15.29
CA PHE A 182 -1.53 -6.40 -16.37
C PHE A 182 -1.69 -7.05 -17.75
N THR A 183 -1.85 -8.38 -17.78
CA THR A 183 -2.05 -9.16 -19.01
C THR A 183 -3.39 -9.85 -19.08
N GLU A 184 -3.94 -10.29 -17.95
CA GLU A 184 -5.15 -11.07 -17.88
C GLU A 184 -6.23 -10.28 -17.12
N GLU A 185 -7.24 -9.80 -17.83
CA GLU A 185 -8.32 -8.94 -17.31
C GLU A 185 -7.77 -7.73 -16.51
N PRO A 186 -6.88 -6.93 -17.11
CA PRO A 186 -6.20 -5.85 -16.42
C PRO A 186 -7.13 -4.68 -16.13
N HIS A 187 -6.87 -3.96 -15.04
CA HIS A 187 -7.31 -2.58 -14.94
C HIS A 187 -6.41 -1.72 -15.86
N GLU A 188 -6.88 -1.46 -17.07
CA GLU A 188 -6.10 -0.84 -18.15
C GLU A 188 -5.45 0.49 -17.74
N GLY A 189 -6.20 1.35 -17.02
CA GLY A 189 -5.68 2.63 -16.55
C GLY A 189 -4.43 2.48 -15.70
N SER A 190 -4.44 1.58 -14.71
CA SER A 190 -3.27 1.29 -13.88
C SER A 190 -2.10 0.73 -14.67
N ALA A 191 -2.39 -0.19 -15.60
CA ALA A 191 -1.36 -0.82 -16.44
C ALA A 191 -0.67 0.22 -17.34
N GLU A 192 -1.43 1.08 -18.00
CA GLU A 192 -0.89 2.12 -18.88
C GLU A 192 -0.06 3.16 -18.12
N LEU A 193 -0.59 3.65 -17.00
CA LEU A 193 0.08 4.71 -16.24
C LEU A 193 1.38 4.21 -15.60
N LEU A 194 1.38 3.04 -14.97
CA LEU A 194 2.60 2.51 -14.37
C LEU A 194 3.65 2.10 -15.39
N THR A 195 3.25 1.50 -16.51
CA THR A 195 4.21 1.06 -17.54
C THR A 195 4.70 2.19 -18.45
N GLY A 196 4.06 3.37 -18.40
CA GLY A 196 4.31 4.44 -19.37
C GLY A 196 3.97 3.96 -20.79
N ARG A 197 2.93 3.15 -20.94
CA ARG A 197 2.49 2.51 -22.20
C ARG A 197 3.52 1.54 -22.82
N ARG A 198 4.53 1.12 -22.05
CA ARG A 198 5.50 0.10 -22.48
C ARG A 198 4.90 -1.29 -22.29
N TYR A 199 4.22 -1.79 -23.29
CA TYR A 199 3.48 -3.06 -23.23
C TYR A 199 4.35 -4.25 -22.80
N SER A 200 5.65 -4.23 -23.16
CA SER A 200 6.61 -5.26 -22.74
C SER A 200 6.79 -5.39 -21.23
N LEU A 201 6.48 -4.35 -20.45
CA LEU A 201 6.55 -4.39 -19.00
C LEU A 201 5.33 -5.06 -18.34
N ARG A 202 4.21 -5.20 -19.04
CA ARG A 202 2.98 -5.73 -18.44
C ARG A 202 3.17 -7.12 -17.86
N LYS A 203 3.79 -8.04 -18.61
CA LYS A 203 4.06 -9.39 -18.13
C LYS A 203 5.00 -9.40 -16.92
N MET A 204 6.03 -8.56 -16.95
CA MET A 204 6.99 -8.43 -15.85
C MET A 204 6.36 -7.84 -14.58
N LEU A 205 5.37 -6.97 -14.74
CA LEU A 205 4.68 -6.31 -13.62
C LEU A 205 3.37 -6.99 -13.22
N SER A 206 2.96 -8.07 -13.88
CA SER A 206 1.84 -8.91 -13.42
C SER A 206 2.30 -9.68 -12.18
N ALA A 207 1.82 -9.25 -11.00
CA ALA A 207 2.35 -9.65 -9.70
C ALA A 207 2.21 -11.17 -9.44
N GLU A 208 1.17 -11.81 -9.98
CA GLU A 208 0.96 -13.26 -9.89
C GLU A 208 2.10 -14.08 -10.50
N ASN A 209 2.83 -13.51 -11.45
CA ASN A 209 3.97 -14.16 -12.09
C ASN A 209 5.28 -14.06 -11.29
N LEU A 210 5.29 -13.24 -10.23
CA LEU A 210 6.48 -12.92 -9.45
C LEU A 210 6.55 -13.68 -8.11
N VAL A 211 5.47 -14.35 -7.73
CA VAL A 211 5.37 -15.06 -6.45
C VAL A 211 6.32 -16.27 -6.44
N THR A 212 7.17 -16.33 -5.40
CA THR A 212 8.11 -17.42 -5.12
C THR A 212 7.86 -17.99 -3.72
N GLU A 213 8.52 -19.10 -3.35
CA GLU A 213 8.42 -19.70 -2.01
C GLU A 213 8.89 -18.77 -0.89
N SER A 214 9.72 -17.76 -1.19
CA SER A 214 10.19 -16.75 -0.24
C SER A 214 9.29 -15.50 -0.17
N TYR A 215 8.16 -15.50 -0.87
CA TYR A 215 7.22 -14.39 -0.86
C TYR A 215 6.57 -14.25 0.54
N PRO A 216 6.34 -13.02 1.05
CA PRO A 216 5.75 -12.82 2.37
C PRO A 216 4.37 -13.45 2.51
N GLU A 217 4.01 -13.83 3.75
CA GLU A 217 2.65 -14.29 4.03
C GLU A 217 1.63 -13.20 3.67
N THR A 218 0.52 -13.61 3.05
CA THR A 218 -0.36 -12.66 2.37
C THR A 218 -1.83 -12.91 2.67
N PHE A 219 -2.54 -11.87 3.09
CA PHE A 219 -3.99 -11.83 3.16
C PHE A 219 -4.54 -11.10 1.94
N VAL A 220 -5.49 -11.71 1.23
CA VAL A 220 -6.10 -11.14 0.01
C VAL A 220 -7.61 -11.13 0.15
N TRP A 221 -8.25 -10.05 -0.26
CA TRP A 221 -9.70 -10.04 -0.36
C TRP A 221 -10.21 -9.16 -1.51
N THR A 222 -11.41 -9.47 -1.99
CA THR A 222 -12.13 -8.72 -3.02
C THR A 222 -13.63 -8.93 -2.88
N CYS A 223 -14.44 -8.19 -3.65
CA CYS A 223 -15.88 -8.40 -3.79
C CYS A 223 -16.21 -8.99 -5.16
N ALA A 224 -17.17 -9.92 -5.19
CA ALA A 224 -17.56 -10.59 -6.44
C ALA A 224 -18.25 -9.64 -7.43
N ASP A 225 -18.83 -8.55 -6.94
CA ASP A 225 -19.49 -7.49 -7.71
C ASP A 225 -18.57 -6.30 -8.04
N ASP A 226 -17.25 -6.46 -7.92
CA ASP A 226 -16.28 -5.42 -8.30
C ASP A 226 -16.26 -5.26 -9.84
N ASP A 227 -16.76 -4.13 -10.32
CA ASP A 227 -16.87 -3.78 -11.73
C ASP A 227 -15.72 -2.89 -12.24
N CYS A 228 -14.82 -2.49 -11.36
CA CYS A 228 -13.64 -1.66 -11.67
C CYS A 228 -12.38 -2.53 -11.85
N VAL A 229 -12.10 -3.38 -10.86
CA VAL A 229 -10.99 -4.35 -10.91
C VAL A 229 -11.59 -5.76 -10.83
N PRO A 230 -11.57 -6.52 -11.93
CA PRO A 230 -12.17 -7.86 -11.94
C PRO A 230 -11.69 -8.73 -10.77
N PRO A 231 -12.59 -9.39 -10.03
CA PRO A 231 -12.25 -10.25 -8.88
C PRO A 231 -11.25 -11.36 -9.22
N SER A 232 -11.14 -11.72 -10.49
CA SER A 232 -10.15 -12.66 -11.02
C SER A 232 -8.71 -12.25 -10.70
N ASN A 233 -8.43 -10.95 -10.51
CA ASN A 233 -7.12 -10.45 -10.07
C ASN A 233 -6.74 -11.02 -8.70
N ALA A 234 -7.60 -10.90 -7.70
CA ALA A 234 -7.39 -11.46 -6.37
C ALA A 234 -7.29 -13.00 -6.40
N VAL A 235 -8.14 -13.65 -7.21
CA VAL A 235 -8.13 -15.11 -7.38
C VAL A 235 -6.82 -15.59 -8.01
N ARG A 236 -6.28 -14.89 -9.01
CA ARG A 236 -4.97 -15.20 -9.62
C ARG A 236 -3.85 -15.09 -8.60
N MET A 237 -3.86 -14.06 -7.77
CA MET A 237 -2.89 -13.89 -6.70
C MET A 237 -2.95 -15.05 -5.70
N GLY A 238 -4.14 -15.41 -5.21
CA GLY A 238 -4.33 -16.56 -4.32
C GLY A 238 -3.85 -17.88 -4.95
N ALA A 239 -4.11 -18.10 -6.24
CA ALA A 239 -3.63 -19.28 -6.95
C ALA A 239 -2.09 -19.32 -7.05
N ALA A 240 -1.44 -18.16 -7.29
CA ALA A 240 0.00 -18.05 -7.33
C ALA A 240 0.64 -18.31 -5.96
N LEU A 241 0.09 -17.73 -4.89
CA LEU A 241 0.53 -17.96 -3.49
C LEU A 241 0.40 -19.43 -3.10
N LYS A 242 -0.74 -20.06 -3.42
CA LYS A 242 -0.95 -21.49 -3.20
C LYS A 242 0.07 -22.36 -3.93
N LYS A 243 0.33 -22.06 -5.20
CA LYS A 243 1.32 -22.78 -6.02
C LYS A 243 2.73 -22.67 -5.45
N ALA A 244 3.09 -21.52 -4.88
CA ALA A 244 4.38 -21.27 -4.26
C ALA A 244 4.45 -21.70 -2.78
N HIS A 245 3.42 -22.36 -2.26
CA HIS A 245 3.33 -22.79 -0.86
C HIS A 245 3.48 -21.66 0.19
N VAL A 246 3.16 -20.42 -0.21
CA VAL A 246 3.14 -19.28 0.69
C VAL A 246 1.89 -19.35 1.57
N ARG A 247 2.04 -19.08 2.88
CA ARG A 247 0.90 -18.96 3.79
C ARG A 247 0.02 -17.80 3.36
N HIS A 248 -1.26 -18.06 3.09
CA HIS A 248 -2.19 -17.03 2.62
C HIS A 248 -3.64 -17.38 2.97
N GLU A 249 -4.47 -16.34 2.99
CA GLU A 249 -5.93 -16.46 2.92
C GLU A 249 -6.46 -15.60 1.78
N LEU A 250 -7.53 -16.08 1.15
CA LEU A 250 -8.26 -15.38 0.09
C LEU A 250 -9.74 -15.35 0.43
N PHE A 251 -10.31 -14.14 0.57
CA PHE A 251 -11.74 -13.93 0.73
C PHE A 251 -12.34 -13.27 -0.53
N VAL A 252 -13.43 -13.84 -1.00
CA VAL A 252 -14.26 -13.24 -2.07
C VAL A 252 -15.64 -13.00 -1.48
N TYR A 253 -15.91 -11.76 -1.07
CA TYR A 253 -17.20 -11.38 -0.51
C TYR A 253 -18.25 -11.25 -1.62
N PRO A 254 -19.52 -11.60 -1.37
CA PRO A 254 -20.56 -11.57 -2.41
C PRO A 254 -20.78 -10.17 -2.99
N SER A 255 -20.71 -9.12 -2.15
CA SER A 255 -20.94 -7.75 -2.58
C SER A 255 -20.12 -6.74 -1.76
N GLY A 256 -19.93 -5.55 -2.34
CA GLY A 256 -19.18 -4.44 -1.74
C GLY A 256 -18.68 -3.47 -2.79
N GLY A 257 -18.52 -3.92 -4.02
CA GLY A 257 -17.97 -3.13 -5.12
C GLY A 257 -16.48 -2.85 -4.95
N HIS A 258 -15.98 -1.84 -5.65
CA HIS A 258 -14.60 -1.39 -5.59
C HIS A 258 -14.42 -0.18 -4.65
N GLY A 259 -13.19 0.03 -4.15
CA GLY A 259 -12.81 1.24 -3.40
C GLY A 259 -13.53 1.42 -2.06
N CYS A 260 -14.00 0.33 -1.46
CA CYS A 260 -14.86 0.40 -0.28
C CYS A 260 -14.10 0.57 1.05
N GLY A 261 -12.78 0.66 1.05
CA GLY A 261 -11.98 0.89 2.26
C GLY A 261 -12.25 -0.11 3.37
N LEU A 262 -12.69 0.36 4.54
CA LEU A 262 -13.09 -0.52 5.67
C LEU A 262 -14.44 -1.23 5.45
N ALA A 263 -15.14 -0.96 4.36
CA ALA A 263 -16.39 -1.63 3.97
C ALA A 263 -17.48 -1.63 5.06
N PHE A 264 -17.56 -0.65 5.95
CA PHE A 264 -18.43 -0.59 7.12
C PHE A 264 -19.86 -0.79 6.66
N SER A 265 -20.60 -0.80 6.02
CA SER A 265 -21.99 -1.05 5.64
C SER A 265 -22.12 -2.07 4.51
N LYS A 266 -21.06 -2.83 4.27
CA LYS A 266 -20.98 -3.82 3.20
C LYS A 266 -20.82 -5.23 3.77
N GLU A 267 -21.01 -6.25 2.95
CA GLU A 267 -20.80 -7.63 3.37
C GLU A 267 -19.34 -7.92 3.74
N ALA A 268 -18.41 -7.19 3.14
CA ALA A 268 -16.98 -7.29 3.44
C ALA A 268 -16.55 -6.58 4.74
N HIS A 269 -17.47 -6.10 5.59
CA HIS A 269 -17.16 -5.27 6.76
C HIS A 269 -16.24 -5.91 7.80
N ASP A 270 -16.06 -7.20 7.79
CA ASP A 270 -15.21 -7.95 8.73
C ASP A 270 -13.81 -8.30 8.19
N TRP A 271 -13.51 -7.92 6.94
CA TRP A 271 -12.22 -8.26 6.33
C TRP A 271 -11.02 -7.81 7.17
N SER A 272 -11.10 -6.62 7.77
CA SER A 272 -10.00 -6.05 8.55
C SER A 272 -9.76 -6.80 9.85
N ARG A 273 -10.83 -7.31 10.48
CA ARG A 273 -10.73 -8.21 11.64
C ARG A 273 -10.13 -9.56 11.24
N ALA A 274 -10.63 -10.17 10.17
CA ALA A 274 -10.12 -11.44 9.65
C ALA A 274 -8.61 -11.35 9.33
N MET A 275 -8.18 -10.26 8.70
CA MET A 275 -6.77 -9.97 8.41
C MET A 275 -5.93 -9.87 9.71
N VAL A 276 -6.41 -9.14 10.72
CA VAL A 276 -5.69 -9.02 12.00
C VAL A 276 -5.60 -10.39 12.69
N GLU A 277 -6.65 -11.20 12.67
CA GLU A 277 -6.65 -12.56 13.22
C GLU A 277 -5.65 -13.45 12.47
N PHE A 278 -5.68 -13.44 11.13
CA PHE A 278 -4.74 -14.19 10.30
C PHE A 278 -3.27 -13.91 10.65
N PHE A 279 -2.89 -12.65 10.87
CA PHE A 279 -1.51 -12.30 11.20
C PHE A 279 -1.14 -12.44 12.68
N LYS A 280 -2.10 -12.64 13.59
CA LYS A 280 -1.87 -12.91 15.03
C LYS A 280 -1.54 -14.37 15.35
N ASP A 281 -2.00 -15.32 14.53
CA ASP A 281 -1.91 -16.77 14.80
C ASP A 281 -0.47 -17.34 14.78
N GLN A 282 0.57 -16.50 14.91
CA GLN A 282 1.98 -16.92 14.92
C GLN A 282 2.78 -16.42 16.15
N GLN A 283 2.10 -16.00 17.21
CA GLN A 283 2.78 -15.60 18.45
C GLN A 283 2.83 -16.72 19.48
#